data_2bec1da2fc18806312e8e1e5c747372d
#
_entry.id   2bec1da2fc18806312e8e1e5c747372d
#
_cell.length_a   1.000
_cell.length_b   1.000
_cell.length_c   1.000
_cell.angle_alpha   90.00
_cell.angle_beta   90.00
_cell.angle_gamma   90.00
#
_symmetry.space_group_name_H-M   'P 1'
#
loop_
_entity.id
_entity.type
_entity.pdbx_description
1 polymer ?
#
loop_
_entity_poly.entity_id
_entity_poly.type
_entity_poly.pdbx_seq_one_letter_code
_entity_poly.pdbx_strand_id
1 'polypeptide(L)'
;MTTSDYADEILRPLSRQELRDLKDLYSKHWPLEIQFYFLIKNQLEWDNKLENLDGNQALSARAYLKFYSPRFVNPIETGTFVAITAEEDPCVYFHSLRERPNQLLKYLSETRLINWSCNPVFCAISDQHMEILDVLLKQVNCVGELLSDCSYYMITNEQAADFEYEVPSDLVMKELVPGYACLMNERWPHRYPNSEKYIELLIQLNGGLGLFNKANDEIIGWALKNEFAGVGHLQVMPNHRQKGYGELLARAITKKIALEDGGLVNLFIVDKNVNSIRLFIKLGYKPVAGSNWIRARKTSDSLN
;
A
#
# COMPACT_ATOMS: atom_id res chain seq x y z
N MET A 1 8.93 20.78 -10.14
CA MET A 1 8.80 21.90 -9.20
C MET A 1 10.18 22.37 -8.80
N THR A 2 10.46 23.63 -8.94
CA THR A 2 11.75 24.26 -8.58
C THR A 2 11.75 24.61 -7.09
N THR A 3 12.92 24.89 -6.50
CA THR A 3 13.05 25.31 -5.08
C THR A 3 12.24 26.56 -4.73
N SER A 4 11.85 27.37 -5.70
CA SER A 4 11.00 28.57 -5.55
C SER A 4 9.53 28.25 -5.26
N ASP A 5 9.05 27.04 -5.69
CA ASP A 5 7.62 26.70 -5.60
C ASP A 5 7.17 26.35 -4.16
N TYR A 6 8.11 26.15 -3.25
CA TYR A 6 7.83 25.79 -1.87
C TYR A 6 7.90 26.95 -0.87
N ALA A 7 8.14 28.20 -1.30
CA ALA A 7 8.36 29.32 -0.34
C ALA A 7 7.17 29.51 0.63
N ASP A 8 5.93 29.37 0.13
CA ASP A 8 4.68 29.54 0.89
C ASP A 8 3.97 28.21 1.20
N GLU A 9 4.60 27.06 0.92
CA GLU A 9 4.00 25.74 1.18
C GLU A 9 4.14 25.38 2.66
N ILE A 10 3.03 24.96 3.28
CA ILE A 10 2.99 24.59 4.71
C ILE A 10 3.73 23.27 4.99
N LEU A 11 3.83 22.38 3.99
CA LEU A 11 4.56 21.13 4.05
C LEU A 11 5.94 21.29 3.40
N ARG A 12 6.91 20.52 3.87
CA ARG A 12 8.23 20.38 3.25
C ARG A 12 8.55 18.90 2.98
N PRO A 13 9.31 18.59 1.93
CA PRO A 13 9.74 17.22 1.72
C PRO A 13 10.62 16.73 2.88
N LEU A 14 10.45 15.45 3.22
CA LEU A 14 11.35 14.77 4.15
C LEU A 14 12.60 14.32 3.43
N SER A 15 13.75 14.50 4.09
CA SER A 15 15.00 13.89 3.66
C SER A 15 14.98 12.38 3.92
N ARG A 16 15.86 11.65 3.24
CA ARG A 16 15.97 10.20 3.43
C ARG A 16 16.34 9.81 4.87
N GLN A 17 17.13 10.66 5.56
CA GLN A 17 17.45 10.41 6.97
C GLN A 17 16.22 10.60 7.85
N GLU A 18 15.44 11.65 7.66
CA GLU A 18 14.19 11.87 8.39
C GLU A 18 13.17 10.74 8.14
N LEU A 19 13.12 10.15 6.93
CA LEU A 19 12.30 8.97 6.66
C LEU A 19 12.76 7.74 7.45
N ARG A 20 14.08 7.52 7.57
CA ARG A 20 14.61 6.43 8.41
C ARG A 20 14.23 6.63 9.86
N ASP A 21 14.42 7.83 10.38
CA ASP A 21 14.11 8.17 11.76
C ASP A 21 12.60 8.06 12.04
N LEU A 22 11.76 8.48 11.08
CA LEU A 22 10.31 8.34 11.14
C LEU A 22 9.89 6.86 11.14
N LYS A 23 10.47 6.03 10.27
CA LYS A 23 10.27 4.58 10.27
C LYS A 23 10.58 3.98 11.65
N ASP A 24 11.73 4.36 12.23
CA ASP A 24 12.16 3.85 13.54
C ASP A 24 11.27 4.37 14.68
N LEU A 25 10.67 5.55 14.53
CA LEU A 25 9.63 6.02 15.46
C LEU A 25 8.38 5.13 15.39
N TYR A 26 7.88 4.84 14.18
CA TYR A 26 6.69 4.00 13.99
C TYR A 26 6.90 2.55 14.49
N SER A 27 8.11 2.03 14.45
CA SER A 27 8.41 0.69 14.99
C SER A 27 8.17 0.57 16.50
N LYS A 28 8.16 1.68 17.23
CA LYS A 28 7.92 1.73 18.69
C LYS A 28 6.43 1.72 19.06
N HIS A 29 5.54 1.85 18.07
CA HIS A 29 4.09 1.92 18.25
C HIS A 29 3.36 0.63 17.81
N TRP A 30 4.09 -0.46 17.65
CA TRP A 30 3.51 -1.76 17.31
C TRP A 30 2.58 -2.29 18.42
N PRO A 31 1.50 -2.98 18.06
CA PRO A 31 1.05 -3.37 16.71
C PRO A 31 0.22 -2.29 16.00
N LEU A 32 -0.19 -1.24 16.70
CA LEU A 32 -0.93 -0.14 16.10
C LEU A 32 -0.02 0.66 15.16
N GLU A 33 -0.57 1.18 14.09
CA GLU A 33 0.11 2.05 13.10
C GLU A 33 1.30 1.40 12.36
N ILE A 34 1.46 0.08 12.50
CA ILE A 34 2.55 -0.68 11.88
C ILE A 34 2.50 -0.64 10.34
N GLN A 35 1.32 -0.43 9.73
CA GLN A 35 1.18 -0.25 8.29
C GLN A 35 2.03 0.92 7.79
N PHE A 36 2.16 1.99 8.53
CA PHE A 36 2.98 3.15 8.13
C PHE A 36 4.48 2.89 8.28
N TYR A 37 4.89 2.08 9.26
CA TYR A 37 6.25 1.56 9.31
C TYR A 37 6.59 0.83 8.01
N PHE A 38 5.73 -0.09 7.57
CA PHE A 38 5.95 -0.87 6.37
C PHE A 38 5.88 -0.05 5.08
N LEU A 39 4.98 0.94 5.00
CA LEU A 39 4.91 1.87 3.88
C LEU A 39 6.23 2.64 3.71
N ILE A 40 6.75 3.20 4.81
CA ILE A 40 8.01 3.95 4.80
C ILE A 40 9.19 3.02 4.50
N LYS A 41 9.24 1.83 5.13
CA LYS A 41 10.27 0.81 4.88
C LYS A 41 10.33 0.45 3.40
N ASN A 42 9.17 0.13 2.81
CA ASN A 42 9.07 -0.25 1.40
C ASN A 42 9.54 0.87 0.47
N GLN A 43 9.16 2.13 0.73
CA GLN A 43 9.64 3.28 -0.06
C GLN A 43 11.17 3.43 0.01
N LEU A 44 11.76 3.30 1.19
CA LEU A 44 13.23 3.35 1.35
C LEU A 44 13.93 2.22 0.59
N GLU A 45 13.33 1.04 0.52
CA GLU A 45 13.84 -0.09 -0.26
C GLU A 45 13.71 0.17 -1.77
N TRP A 46 12.60 0.74 -2.21
CA TRP A 46 12.40 1.13 -3.60
C TRP A 46 13.39 2.20 -4.03
N ASP A 47 13.62 3.22 -3.22
CA ASP A 47 14.63 4.26 -3.48
C ASP A 47 16.02 3.64 -3.69
N ASN A 48 16.41 2.68 -2.83
CA ASN A 48 17.67 1.96 -2.98
C ASN A 48 17.75 1.15 -4.28
N LYS A 49 16.67 0.44 -4.64
CA LYS A 49 16.62 -0.36 -5.87
C LYS A 49 16.72 0.52 -7.11
N LEU A 50 16.01 1.65 -7.11
CA LEU A 50 15.96 2.57 -8.24
C LEU A 50 17.27 3.32 -8.47
N GLU A 51 18.00 3.67 -7.40
CA GLU A 51 19.35 4.26 -7.51
C GLU A 51 20.35 3.32 -8.19
N ASN A 52 20.13 1.99 -8.07
CA ASN A 52 21.02 0.96 -8.65
C ASN A 52 20.58 0.49 -10.05
N LEU A 53 19.45 0.99 -10.57
CA LEU A 53 19.02 0.70 -11.93
C LEU A 53 19.64 1.72 -12.88
N ASP A 54 20.38 1.23 -13.90
CA ASP A 54 20.92 2.08 -14.96
C ASP A 54 19.81 2.92 -15.61
N GLY A 55 20.07 4.23 -15.79
CA GLY A 55 19.11 5.27 -16.13
C GLY A 55 18.27 5.09 -17.41
N ASN A 56 18.41 3.98 -18.13
CA ASN A 56 17.57 3.59 -19.28
C ASN A 56 16.34 2.78 -18.92
N GLN A 57 16.24 2.29 -17.69
CA GLN A 57 15.00 1.74 -17.12
C GLN A 57 14.45 2.74 -16.09
N ALA A 58 14.12 3.92 -16.55
CA ALA A 58 13.30 4.84 -15.77
C ALA A 58 11.92 4.19 -15.60
N LEU A 59 11.84 3.29 -14.61
CA LEU A 59 10.60 2.99 -13.93
C LEU A 59 9.96 4.33 -13.66
N SER A 60 8.90 4.59 -14.36
CA SER A 60 8.26 5.89 -14.44
C SER A 60 8.26 6.55 -13.06
N ALA A 61 8.45 7.85 -13.02
CA ALA A 61 8.38 8.69 -11.81
C ALA A 61 7.14 8.45 -10.92
N ARG A 62 6.24 7.58 -11.36
CA ARG A 62 5.01 7.08 -10.75
C ARG A 62 5.22 6.18 -9.53
N ALA A 63 6.41 5.55 -9.41
CA ALA A 63 6.75 4.71 -8.27
C ALA A 63 7.04 5.48 -6.99
N TYR A 64 7.18 6.80 -7.07
CA TYR A 64 7.62 7.57 -5.94
C TYR A 64 6.47 8.13 -5.13
N LEU A 65 6.31 7.55 -3.94
CA LEU A 65 5.60 8.16 -2.86
C LEU A 65 6.51 9.22 -2.22
N LYS A 66 6.19 10.50 -2.44
CA LYS A 66 6.92 11.60 -1.82
C LYS A 66 6.35 11.88 -0.44
N PHE A 67 7.21 11.81 0.56
CA PHE A 67 6.86 12.11 1.94
C PHE A 67 7.15 13.55 2.30
N TYR A 68 6.21 14.16 3.00
CA TYR A 68 6.27 15.54 3.47
C TYR A 68 5.93 15.60 4.96
N SER A 69 6.40 16.63 5.64
CA SER A 69 6.04 16.97 7.02
C SER A 69 5.77 18.47 7.14
N PRO A 70 4.99 18.91 8.13
CA PRO A 70 4.81 20.34 8.39
C PRO A 70 6.15 21.05 8.58
N ARG A 71 6.29 22.24 7.99
CA ARG A 71 7.57 22.97 7.88
C ARG A 71 8.20 23.29 9.25
N PHE A 72 7.38 23.61 10.22
CA PHE A 72 7.83 24.06 11.54
C PHE A 72 7.65 23.00 12.64
N VAL A 73 7.43 21.76 12.24
CA VAL A 73 7.26 20.61 13.14
C VAL A 73 8.39 19.63 12.92
N ASN A 74 8.93 19.11 14.02
CA ASN A 74 9.87 18.01 13.93
C ASN A 74 9.08 16.71 13.70
N PRO A 75 9.20 16.04 12.54
CA PRO A 75 8.43 14.84 12.23
C PRO A 75 8.69 13.68 13.21
N ILE A 76 9.87 13.67 13.85
CA ILE A 76 10.26 12.63 14.82
C ILE A 76 9.58 12.82 16.16
N GLU A 77 9.18 14.06 16.51
CA GLU A 77 8.46 14.33 17.75
C GLU A 77 6.97 14.00 17.64
N THR A 78 6.36 14.29 16.50
CA THR A 78 4.92 14.12 16.31
C THR A 78 4.52 12.86 15.53
N GLY A 79 5.43 12.30 14.75
CA GLY A 79 5.13 11.23 13.81
C GLY A 79 4.25 11.68 12.65
N THR A 80 4.22 12.99 12.34
CA THR A 80 3.34 13.55 11.32
C THR A 80 3.96 13.49 9.94
N PHE A 81 3.24 12.90 9.00
CA PHE A 81 3.59 12.92 7.59
C PHE A 81 2.36 13.01 6.68
N VAL A 82 2.59 13.50 5.48
CA VAL A 82 1.69 13.38 4.33
C VAL A 82 2.53 12.79 3.20
N ALA A 83 2.04 11.74 2.55
CA ALA A 83 2.74 11.13 1.44
C ALA A 83 1.83 11.08 0.22
N ILE A 84 2.36 11.44 -0.96
CA ILE A 84 1.56 11.65 -2.17
C ILE A 84 2.28 10.98 -3.36
N THR A 85 1.53 10.20 -4.15
CA THR A 85 2.04 9.66 -5.43
C THR A 85 2.06 10.76 -6.50
N ALA A 86 2.95 10.60 -7.49
CA ALA A 86 3.09 11.56 -8.58
C ALA A 86 2.15 11.26 -9.77
N GLU A 87 1.08 10.48 -9.56
CA GLU A 87 0.14 10.05 -10.60
C GLU A 87 -0.93 11.11 -10.94
N GLU A 88 -1.61 10.90 -12.08
CA GLU A 88 -2.77 11.73 -12.48
C GLU A 88 -3.93 11.59 -11.48
N ASP A 89 -4.14 10.37 -10.94
CA ASP A 89 -5.06 10.07 -9.83
C ASP A 89 -4.25 9.86 -8.55
N PRO A 90 -3.86 10.92 -7.82
CA PRO A 90 -2.92 10.81 -6.72
C PRO A 90 -3.49 10.03 -5.54
N CYS A 91 -2.71 9.09 -5.04
CA CYS A 91 -2.92 8.50 -3.72
C CYS A 91 -2.30 9.40 -2.66
N VAL A 92 -3.07 9.67 -1.62
CA VAL A 92 -2.66 10.47 -0.46
C VAL A 92 -2.72 9.61 0.78
N TYR A 93 -1.59 9.50 1.45
CA TYR A 93 -1.46 8.87 2.76
C TYR A 93 -1.14 9.95 3.77
N PHE A 94 -1.75 9.92 4.92
CA PHE A 94 -1.39 10.81 6.00
C PHE A 94 -1.58 10.13 7.36
N HIS A 95 -0.75 10.49 8.29
CA HIS A 95 -0.88 10.03 9.66
C HIS A 95 -0.15 10.96 10.63
N SER A 96 -0.52 10.90 11.89
CA SER A 96 0.19 11.52 12.99
C SER A 96 0.00 10.71 14.26
N LEU A 97 1.10 10.50 14.99
CA LEU A 97 1.06 9.81 16.29
C LEU A 97 0.64 10.73 17.44
N ARG A 98 0.94 12.02 17.35
CA ARG A 98 0.83 12.95 18.49
C ARG A 98 0.29 14.33 18.16
N GLU A 99 0.07 14.62 16.87
CA GLU A 99 -0.43 15.94 16.49
C GLU A 99 -1.90 16.11 16.87
N ARG A 100 -2.27 17.33 17.25
CA ARG A 100 -3.66 17.63 17.54
C ARG A 100 -4.50 17.58 16.26
N PRO A 101 -5.74 17.07 16.30
CA PRO A 101 -6.61 16.97 15.13
C PRO A 101 -6.73 18.27 14.33
N ASN A 102 -6.88 19.42 15.00
CA ASN A 102 -6.98 20.73 14.35
C ASN A 102 -5.69 21.14 13.61
N GLN A 103 -4.52 20.73 14.08
CA GLN A 103 -3.26 21.02 13.43
C GLN A 103 -3.10 20.14 12.17
N LEU A 104 -3.40 18.84 12.30
CA LEU A 104 -3.37 17.92 11.16
C LEU A 104 -4.36 18.37 10.07
N LEU A 105 -5.58 18.74 10.45
CA LEU A 105 -6.59 19.30 9.56
C LEU A 105 -6.06 20.55 8.83
N LYS A 106 -5.43 21.48 9.56
CA LYS A 106 -4.81 22.67 8.99
C LYS A 106 -3.77 22.32 7.93
N TYR A 107 -2.85 21.40 8.22
CA TYR A 107 -1.81 21.01 7.27
C TYR A 107 -2.41 20.42 5.98
N LEU A 108 -3.44 19.59 6.11
CA LEU A 108 -4.10 18.97 4.96
C LEU A 108 -4.95 19.94 4.14
N SER A 109 -5.57 20.94 4.80
CA SER A 109 -6.44 21.92 4.11
C SER A 109 -5.66 23.06 3.44
N GLU A 110 -4.51 23.45 4.01
CA GLU A 110 -3.72 24.60 3.51
C GLU A 110 -2.63 24.20 2.50
N THR A 111 -2.24 22.91 2.45
CA THR A 111 -1.26 22.45 1.48
C THR A 111 -1.76 22.54 0.04
N ARG A 112 -0.90 23.01 -0.86
CA ARG A 112 -1.14 23.01 -2.32
C ARG A 112 -0.68 21.73 -3.01
N LEU A 113 -0.11 20.80 -2.27
CA LEU A 113 0.42 19.55 -2.82
C LEU A 113 -0.70 18.56 -3.19
N ILE A 114 -1.87 18.65 -2.53
CA ILE A 114 -3.03 17.82 -2.84
C ILE A 114 -3.83 18.47 -3.95
N ASN A 115 -3.81 17.86 -5.14
CA ASN A 115 -4.61 18.34 -6.27
C ASN A 115 -6.06 17.82 -6.17
N TRP A 116 -6.92 18.61 -5.58
CA TRP A 116 -8.34 18.26 -5.38
C TRP A 116 -9.12 18.10 -6.70
N SER A 117 -8.61 18.65 -7.82
CA SER A 117 -9.28 18.53 -9.13
C SER A 117 -9.09 17.15 -9.77
N CYS A 118 -8.11 16.38 -9.31
CA CYS A 118 -7.83 15.02 -9.80
C CYS A 118 -8.53 13.93 -8.99
N ASN A 119 -9.52 14.27 -8.14
CA ASN A 119 -10.23 13.31 -7.30
C ASN A 119 -9.28 12.38 -6.51
N PRO A 120 -8.39 12.92 -5.66
CA PRO A 120 -7.37 12.14 -4.96
C PRO A 120 -7.99 11.02 -4.12
N VAL A 121 -7.27 9.91 -4.01
CA VAL A 121 -7.65 8.78 -3.15
C VAL A 121 -6.86 8.85 -1.87
N PHE A 122 -7.54 8.99 -0.75
CA PHE A 122 -6.96 8.87 0.58
C PHE A 122 -6.85 7.39 0.93
N CYS A 123 -5.63 6.91 1.10
CA CYS A 123 -5.30 5.50 1.20
C CYS A 123 -4.89 5.11 2.61
N ALA A 124 -5.31 3.92 3.05
CA ALA A 124 -4.97 3.33 4.34
C ALA A 124 -5.28 4.25 5.55
N ILE A 125 -6.38 4.98 5.46
CA ILE A 125 -6.80 5.90 6.54
C ILE A 125 -7.27 5.08 7.74
N SER A 126 -6.57 5.25 8.86
CA SER A 126 -6.95 4.60 10.13
C SER A 126 -8.25 5.19 10.68
N ASP A 127 -9.02 4.39 11.41
CA ASP A 127 -10.33 4.79 11.95
C ASP A 127 -10.25 6.08 12.78
N GLN A 128 -9.16 6.28 13.52
CA GLN A 128 -8.94 7.49 14.33
C GLN A 128 -8.84 8.80 13.51
N HIS A 129 -8.54 8.70 12.20
CA HIS A 129 -8.40 9.86 11.32
C HIS A 129 -9.60 10.06 10.37
N MET A 130 -10.62 9.20 10.44
CA MET A 130 -11.80 9.32 9.59
C MET A 130 -12.56 10.62 9.83
N GLU A 131 -12.73 11.02 11.10
CA GLU A 131 -13.40 12.28 11.44
C GLU A 131 -12.66 13.50 10.87
N ILE A 132 -11.32 13.50 10.93
CA ILE A 132 -10.48 14.56 10.35
C ILE A 132 -10.68 14.62 8.84
N LEU A 133 -10.69 13.46 8.17
CA LEU A 133 -10.91 13.40 6.72
C LEU A 133 -12.29 13.92 6.33
N ASP A 134 -13.34 13.56 7.07
CA ASP A 134 -14.71 14.05 6.81
C ASP A 134 -14.82 15.58 6.93
N VAL A 135 -14.17 16.16 7.95
CA VAL A 135 -14.12 17.63 8.11
C VAL A 135 -13.33 18.27 6.98
N LEU A 136 -12.17 17.71 6.63
CA LEU A 136 -11.32 18.17 5.52
C LEU A 136 -12.09 18.21 4.20
N LEU A 137 -12.76 17.13 3.85
CA LEU A 137 -13.51 17.01 2.60
C LEU A 137 -14.60 18.09 2.49
N LYS A 138 -15.32 18.36 3.58
CA LYS A 138 -16.30 19.45 3.63
C LYS A 138 -15.66 20.81 3.42
N GLN A 139 -14.50 21.09 4.04
CA GLN A 139 -13.79 22.37 3.89
C GLN A 139 -13.32 22.63 2.46
N VAL A 140 -12.96 21.58 1.71
CA VAL A 140 -12.48 21.68 0.32
C VAL A 140 -13.59 21.46 -0.72
N ASN A 141 -14.87 21.47 -0.31
CA ASN A 141 -16.03 21.23 -1.14
C ASN A 141 -15.95 19.88 -1.89
N CYS A 142 -15.58 18.84 -1.17
CA CYS A 142 -15.59 17.47 -1.65
C CYS A 142 -16.50 16.57 -0.81
N VAL A 143 -16.90 15.45 -1.40
CA VAL A 143 -17.56 14.33 -0.71
C VAL A 143 -16.66 13.10 -0.79
N GLY A 144 -16.67 12.28 0.26
CA GLY A 144 -15.94 11.02 0.31
C GLY A 144 -16.73 9.88 -0.34
N GLU A 145 -16.12 9.20 -1.30
CA GLU A 145 -16.60 7.92 -1.85
C GLU A 145 -15.78 6.81 -1.22
N LEU A 146 -16.41 5.95 -0.42
CA LEU A 146 -15.77 4.77 0.16
C LEU A 146 -15.46 3.74 -0.95
N LEU A 147 -14.18 3.57 -1.27
CA LEU A 147 -13.72 2.58 -2.24
C LEU A 147 -13.53 1.20 -1.61
N SER A 148 -12.94 1.17 -0.42
CA SER A 148 -12.71 -0.06 0.33
C SER A 148 -12.70 0.22 1.83
N ASP A 149 -13.44 -0.61 2.53
CA ASP A 149 -13.46 -0.75 3.98
C ASP A 149 -12.70 -2.04 4.30
N CYS A 150 -11.55 -1.92 4.92
CA CYS A 150 -10.61 -3.02 5.12
C CYS A 150 -10.20 -3.13 6.58
N SER A 151 -9.92 -4.34 6.99
CA SER A 151 -9.16 -4.61 8.20
C SER A 151 -7.72 -4.98 7.88
N TYR A 152 -6.83 -4.51 8.70
CA TYR A 152 -5.40 -4.80 8.65
C TYR A 152 -5.10 -6.03 9.52
N TYR A 153 -4.39 -6.99 8.95
CA TYR A 153 -4.03 -8.25 9.62
C TYR A 153 -2.53 -8.45 9.63
N MET A 154 -2.05 -9.16 10.62
CA MET A 154 -0.64 -9.54 10.71
C MET A 154 -0.43 -10.92 11.31
N ILE A 155 0.75 -11.50 11.01
CA ILE A 155 1.28 -12.74 11.60
C ILE A 155 2.73 -12.50 12.00
N THR A 156 3.21 -13.21 13.04
CA THR A 156 4.61 -13.07 13.46
C THR A 156 5.57 -13.68 12.45
N ASN A 157 6.83 -13.23 12.47
CA ASN A 157 7.86 -13.77 11.59
C ASN A 157 8.07 -15.27 11.80
N GLU A 158 8.13 -15.70 13.05
CA GLU A 158 8.36 -17.12 13.41
C GLU A 158 7.26 -18.00 12.82
N GLN A 159 5.98 -17.62 13.04
CA GLN A 159 4.84 -18.37 12.51
C GLN A 159 4.84 -18.40 10.98
N ALA A 160 5.17 -17.26 10.33
CA ALA A 160 5.19 -17.14 8.88
C ALA A 160 6.34 -17.93 8.23
N ALA A 161 7.53 -17.89 8.84
CA ALA A 161 8.72 -18.61 8.38
C ALA A 161 8.56 -20.14 8.49
N ASP A 162 7.79 -20.60 9.47
CA ASP A 162 7.53 -22.04 9.70
C ASP A 162 6.47 -22.62 8.78
N PHE A 163 5.85 -21.82 7.91
CA PHE A 163 4.85 -22.37 6.99
C PHE A 163 5.43 -23.46 6.10
N GLU A 164 4.79 -24.64 6.16
CA GLU A 164 5.03 -25.71 5.21
C GLU A 164 3.98 -25.71 4.12
N TYR A 165 4.39 -26.00 2.90
CA TYR A 165 3.52 -26.20 1.76
C TYR A 165 4.17 -27.14 0.75
N GLU A 166 3.35 -27.87 0.03
CA GLU A 166 3.78 -28.77 -1.02
C GLU A 166 3.12 -28.37 -2.34
N VAL A 167 3.94 -28.18 -3.38
CA VAL A 167 3.45 -27.89 -4.72
C VAL A 167 3.12 -29.22 -5.42
N PRO A 168 1.87 -29.42 -5.90
CA PRO A 168 1.49 -30.61 -6.64
C PRO A 168 2.47 -30.94 -7.78
N SER A 169 2.69 -32.23 -8.05
CA SER A 169 3.72 -32.69 -8.98
C SER A 169 3.56 -32.20 -10.42
N ASP A 170 2.32 -31.91 -10.83
CA ASP A 170 1.93 -31.34 -12.14
C ASP A 170 2.04 -29.81 -12.20
N LEU A 171 2.32 -29.15 -11.07
CA LEU A 171 2.43 -27.71 -10.95
C LEU A 171 3.86 -27.28 -10.59
N VAL A 172 4.14 -26.00 -10.83
CA VAL A 172 5.39 -25.34 -10.43
C VAL A 172 5.13 -23.94 -9.90
N MET A 173 5.82 -23.56 -8.82
CA MET A 173 5.85 -22.20 -8.29
C MET A 173 7.04 -21.46 -8.91
N LYS A 174 6.80 -20.28 -9.48
CA LYS A 174 7.83 -19.42 -10.07
C LYS A 174 7.69 -17.98 -9.60
N GLU A 175 8.81 -17.25 -9.62
CA GLU A 175 8.77 -15.78 -9.51
C GLU A 175 8.00 -15.20 -10.68
N LEU A 176 7.25 -14.15 -10.41
CA LEU A 176 6.52 -13.42 -11.43
C LEU A 176 7.43 -12.45 -12.17
N VAL A 177 7.15 -12.24 -13.45
CA VAL A 177 7.79 -11.22 -14.27
C VAL A 177 6.77 -10.14 -14.67
N PRO A 178 7.21 -8.89 -14.95
CA PRO A 178 6.31 -7.77 -15.26
C PRO A 178 5.29 -8.03 -16.38
N GLY A 179 5.62 -8.92 -17.33
CA GLY A 179 4.72 -9.30 -18.43
C GLY A 179 3.36 -9.87 -17.99
N TYR A 180 3.21 -10.28 -16.73
CA TYR A 180 1.91 -10.73 -16.20
C TYR A 180 1.04 -9.60 -15.66
N ALA A 181 1.52 -8.35 -15.60
CA ALA A 181 0.79 -7.22 -15.00
C ALA A 181 -0.57 -6.97 -15.65
N CYS A 182 -0.65 -7.03 -16.99
CA CYS A 182 -1.90 -6.83 -17.73
C CYS A 182 -2.96 -7.88 -17.34
N LEU A 183 -2.60 -9.16 -17.35
CA LEU A 183 -3.51 -10.25 -16.94
C LEU A 183 -3.97 -10.10 -15.48
N MET A 184 -3.05 -9.74 -14.59
CA MET A 184 -3.39 -9.53 -13.18
C MET A 184 -4.32 -8.35 -12.99
N ASN A 185 -4.08 -7.25 -13.70
CA ASN A 185 -4.92 -6.07 -13.67
C ASN A 185 -6.34 -6.36 -14.18
N GLU A 186 -6.49 -7.12 -15.26
CA GLU A 186 -7.80 -7.54 -15.77
C GLU A 186 -8.64 -8.30 -14.73
N ARG A 187 -7.99 -9.04 -13.84
CA ARG A 187 -8.62 -9.87 -12.80
C ARG A 187 -8.74 -9.16 -11.45
N TRP A 188 -8.11 -8.01 -11.28
CA TRP A 188 -8.14 -7.27 -10.03
C TRP A 188 -9.46 -6.49 -9.85
N PRO A 189 -10.25 -6.78 -8.78
CA PRO A 189 -11.56 -6.15 -8.58
C PRO A 189 -11.49 -4.63 -8.35
N HIS A 190 -10.35 -4.13 -7.86
CA HIS A 190 -10.11 -2.72 -7.51
C HIS A 190 -9.32 -1.97 -8.59
N ARG A 191 -9.27 -2.48 -9.81
CA ARG A 191 -8.56 -1.84 -10.92
C ARG A 191 -9.12 -0.44 -11.23
N TYR A 192 -8.23 0.44 -11.62
CA TYR A 192 -8.50 1.80 -12.04
C TYR A 192 -7.71 2.13 -13.33
N PRO A 193 -7.96 3.26 -13.98
CA PRO A 193 -7.19 3.63 -15.18
C PRO A 193 -5.67 3.58 -14.93
N ASN A 194 -4.93 2.91 -15.80
CA ASN A 194 -3.48 2.70 -15.70
C ASN A 194 -2.96 1.86 -14.51
N SER A 195 -3.83 1.20 -13.73
CA SER A 195 -3.41 0.37 -12.59
C SER A 195 -2.56 -0.85 -12.96
N GLU A 196 -2.50 -1.24 -14.23
CA GLU A 196 -1.55 -2.25 -14.70
C GLU A 196 -0.09 -1.84 -14.45
N LYS A 197 0.23 -0.53 -14.58
CA LYS A 197 1.57 0.01 -14.30
C LYS A 197 1.94 -0.08 -12.83
N TYR A 198 0.95 0.08 -11.95
CA TYR A 198 1.14 -0.15 -10.52
C TYR A 198 1.45 -1.62 -10.23
N ILE A 199 0.72 -2.56 -10.84
CA ILE A 199 1.00 -4.00 -10.68
C ILE A 199 2.36 -4.36 -11.26
N GLU A 200 2.71 -3.83 -12.44
CA GLU A 200 4.03 -4.00 -13.05
C GLU A 200 5.15 -3.54 -12.11
N LEU A 201 4.97 -2.38 -11.48
CA LEU A 201 5.89 -1.83 -10.50
C LEU A 201 6.05 -2.74 -9.28
N LEU A 202 4.94 -3.24 -8.71
CA LEU A 202 4.98 -4.17 -7.58
C LEU A 202 5.77 -5.44 -7.94
N ILE A 203 5.52 -6.02 -9.11
CA ILE A 203 6.27 -7.20 -9.58
C ILE A 203 7.75 -6.89 -9.70
N GLN A 204 8.10 -5.75 -10.27
CA GLN A 204 9.49 -5.37 -10.54
C GLN A 204 10.28 -5.03 -9.26
N LEU A 205 9.68 -4.31 -8.33
CA LEU A 205 10.37 -3.83 -7.13
C LEU A 205 10.20 -4.74 -5.92
N ASN A 206 9.05 -5.39 -5.78
CA ASN A 206 8.75 -6.22 -4.62
C ASN A 206 8.69 -7.73 -4.93
N GLY A 207 8.47 -8.06 -6.21
CA GLY A 207 8.31 -9.45 -6.61
C GLY A 207 6.95 -10.05 -6.27
N GLY A 208 6.80 -11.30 -6.59
CA GLY A 208 5.60 -12.09 -6.32
C GLY A 208 5.77 -13.52 -6.80
N LEU A 209 4.83 -14.38 -6.42
CA LEU A 209 4.82 -15.79 -6.78
C LEU A 209 3.64 -16.11 -7.69
N GLY A 210 3.89 -16.87 -8.74
CA GLY A 210 2.89 -17.47 -9.60
C GLY A 210 2.91 -18.99 -9.53
N LEU A 211 1.73 -19.61 -9.54
CA LEU A 211 1.55 -21.06 -9.65
C LEU A 211 1.20 -21.38 -11.12
N PHE A 212 1.95 -22.30 -11.72
CA PHE A 212 1.85 -22.62 -13.14
C PHE A 212 1.64 -24.12 -13.37
N ASN A 213 0.92 -24.46 -14.44
CA ASN A 213 0.85 -25.83 -14.92
C ASN A 213 2.15 -26.17 -15.67
N LYS A 214 2.80 -27.28 -15.31
CA LYS A 214 4.07 -27.71 -15.93
C LYS A 214 3.93 -28.10 -17.40
N ALA A 215 2.76 -28.58 -17.82
CA ALA A 215 2.59 -29.12 -19.15
C ALA A 215 2.46 -28.02 -20.23
N ASN A 216 1.85 -26.87 -19.88
CA ASN A 216 1.53 -25.83 -20.87
C ASN A 216 1.92 -24.41 -20.41
N ASP A 217 2.58 -24.28 -19.24
CA ASP A 217 2.99 -23.02 -18.62
C ASP A 217 1.84 -22.04 -18.36
N GLU A 218 0.60 -22.53 -18.27
CA GLU A 218 -0.58 -21.73 -17.94
C GLU A 218 -0.52 -21.29 -16.48
N ILE A 219 -0.75 -19.98 -16.22
CA ILE A 219 -0.81 -19.44 -14.88
C ILE A 219 -2.15 -19.82 -14.21
N ILE A 220 -2.07 -20.44 -13.05
CA ILE A 220 -3.20 -20.91 -12.24
C ILE A 220 -3.62 -19.89 -11.20
N GLY A 221 -2.67 -19.15 -10.67
CA GLY A 221 -2.89 -18.14 -9.66
C GLY A 221 -1.61 -17.45 -9.25
N TRP A 222 -1.72 -16.42 -8.42
CA TRP A 222 -0.58 -15.58 -8.01
C TRP A 222 -0.82 -14.89 -6.67
N ALA A 223 0.26 -14.37 -6.09
CA ALA A 223 0.26 -13.44 -4.98
C ALA A 223 1.46 -12.49 -5.12
N LEU A 224 1.29 -11.21 -4.77
CA LEU A 224 2.33 -10.19 -4.80
C LEU A 224 2.71 -9.75 -3.39
N LYS A 225 3.88 -9.15 -3.24
CA LYS A 225 4.22 -8.29 -2.11
C LYS A 225 3.82 -6.85 -2.48
N ASN A 226 2.91 -6.24 -1.70
CA ASN A 226 2.36 -4.92 -1.98
C ASN A 226 3.25 -3.78 -1.47
N GLU A 227 2.81 -2.52 -1.63
CA GLU A 227 3.53 -1.30 -1.20
C GLU A 227 3.69 -1.16 0.31
N PHE A 228 2.95 -1.93 1.09
CA PHE A 228 3.14 -2.05 2.55
C PHE A 228 4.03 -3.24 2.92
N ALA A 229 4.86 -3.72 1.99
CA ALA A 229 5.70 -4.90 2.16
C ALA A 229 4.94 -6.15 2.65
N GLY A 230 3.63 -6.19 2.44
CA GLY A 230 2.73 -7.26 2.87
C GLY A 230 2.20 -8.11 1.71
N VAL A 231 1.41 -9.13 2.06
CA VAL A 231 0.73 -9.97 1.06
C VAL A 231 -0.38 -9.17 0.38
N GLY A 232 -0.37 -9.13 -0.94
CA GLY A 232 -1.40 -8.49 -1.75
C GLY A 232 -1.73 -9.27 -3.01
N HIS A 233 -2.80 -8.83 -3.70
CA HIS A 233 -3.19 -9.34 -5.03
C HIS A 233 -3.29 -10.88 -5.12
N LEU A 234 -3.61 -11.58 -4.02
CA LEU A 234 -3.81 -13.03 -4.03
C LEU A 234 -5.03 -13.38 -4.90
N GLN A 235 -4.80 -14.14 -5.94
CA GLN A 235 -5.84 -14.55 -6.89
C GLN A 235 -5.60 -15.97 -7.39
N VAL A 236 -6.69 -16.72 -7.58
CA VAL A 236 -6.69 -18.01 -8.29
C VAL A 236 -7.66 -17.90 -9.45
N MET A 237 -7.23 -18.36 -10.63
CA MET A 237 -8.04 -18.36 -11.84
C MET A 237 -9.35 -19.12 -11.63
N PRO A 238 -10.49 -18.65 -12.16
CA PRO A 238 -11.82 -19.22 -11.85
C PRO A 238 -11.90 -20.74 -12.02
N ASN A 239 -11.33 -21.29 -13.09
CA ASN A 239 -11.35 -22.72 -13.40
C ASN A 239 -10.46 -23.57 -12.47
N HIS A 240 -9.66 -22.93 -11.63
CA HIS A 240 -8.72 -23.57 -10.70
C HIS A 240 -9.06 -23.35 -9.23
N ARG A 241 -10.18 -22.69 -8.93
CA ARG A 241 -10.64 -22.45 -7.55
C ARG A 241 -11.10 -23.75 -6.88
N GLN A 242 -11.24 -23.70 -5.54
CA GLN A 242 -11.68 -24.79 -4.68
C GLN A 242 -10.78 -26.05 -4.72
N LYS A 243 -9.51 -25.89 -5.11
CA LYS A 243 -8.49 -26.95 -5.14
C LYS A 243 -7.35 -26.72 -4.12
N GLY A 244 -7.52 -25.78 -3.17
CA GLY A 244 -6.50 -25.47 -2.16
C GLY A 244 -5.40 -24.49 -2.64
N TYR A 245 -5.38 -24.09 -3.92
CA TYR A 245 -4.28 -23.29 -4.48
C TYR A 245 -4.19 -21.88 -3.89
N GLY A 246 -5.30 -21.30 -3.42
CA GLY A 246 -5.27 -20.02 -2.70
C GLY A 246 -4.51 -20.11 -1.37
N GLU A 247 -4.69 -21.20 -0.62
CA GLU A 247 -3.93 -21.45 0.61
C GLU A 247 -2.46 -21.76 0.33
N LEU A 248 -2.18 -22.54 -0.70
CA LEU A 248 -0.81 -22.83 -1.15
C LEU A 248 -0.05 -21.53 -1.47
N LEU A 249 -0.62 -20.66 -2.29
CA LEU A 249 -0.04 -19.37 -2.64
C LEU A 249 0.12 -18.45 -1.42
N ALA A 250 -0.91 -18.38 -0.55
CA ALA A 250 -0.85 -17.59 0.67
C ALA A 250 0.30 -18.03 1.60
N ARG A 251 0.47 -19.34 1.82
CA ARG A 251 1.58 -19.88 2.62
C ARG A 251 2.93 -19.56 1.98
N ALA A 252 3.06 -19.79 0.68
CA ALA A 252 4.30 -19.59 -0.06
C ALA A 252 4.76 -18.12 -0.03
N ILE A 253 3.88 -17.17 -0.36
CA ILE A 253 4.22 -15.73 -0.37
C ILE A 253 4.46 -15.21 1.06
N THR A 254 3.67 -15.65 2.05
CA THR A 254 3.87 -15.27 3.44
C THR A 254 5.23 -15.73 3.96
N LYS A 255 5.60 -16.98 3.72
CA LYS A 255 6.92 -17.51 4.07
C LYS A 255 8.05 -16.76 3.37
N LYS A 256 7.90 -16.50 2.07
CA LYS A 256 8.88 -15.72 1.30
C LYS A 256 9.11 -14.35 1.93
N ILE A 257 8.05 -13.58 2.20
CA ILE A 257 8.16 -12.26 2.82
C ILE A 257 8.83 -12.34 4.21
N ALA A 258 8.44 -13.32 5.04
CA ALA A 258 9.03 -13.50 6.36
C ALA A 258 10.53 -13.76 6.32
N LEU A 259 10.99 -14.59 5.39
CA LEU A 259 12.41 -14.93 5.24
C LEU A 259 13.23 -13.78 4.63
N GLU A 260 12.65 -12.99 3.72
CA GLU A 260 13.34 -11.88 3.08
C GLU A 260 13.43 -10.64 3.97
N ASP A 261 12.34 -10.31 4.66
CA ASP A 261 12.20 -9.06 5.41
C ASP A 261 12.56 -9.20 6.90
N GLY A 262 12.55 -10.41 7.41
CA GLY A 262 12.92 -10.72 8.81
C GLY A 262 11.96 -10.14 9.86
N GLY A 263 10.73 -9.78 9.46
CA GLY A 263 9.76 -9.12 10.33
C GLY A 263 8.35 -9.73 10.26
N LEU A 264 7.40 -9.08 10.91
CA LEU A 264 5.98 -9.42 10.80
C LEU A 264 5.54 -9.40 9.33
N VAL A 265 4.63 -10.30 8.96
CA VAL A 265 3.99 -10.27 7.64
C VAL A 265 2.56 -9.74 7.79
N ASN A 266 2.21 -8.80 6.93
CA ASN A 266 0.96 -8.07 7.00
C ASN A 266 0.12 -8.22 5.72
N LEU A 267 -1.14 -7.83 5.82
CA LEU A 267 -2.04 -7.69 4.66
C LEU A 267 -3.29 -6.87 5.03
N PHE A 268 -3.96 -6.35 4.01
CA PHE A 268 -5.29 -5.78 4.13
C PHE A 268 -6.32 -6.71 3.51
N ILE A 269 -7.47 -6.87 4.17
CA ILE A 269 -8.60 -7.63 3.64
C ILE A 269 -9.82 -6.72 3.66
N VAL A 270 -10.50 -6.61 2.52
CA VAL A 270 -11.81 -5.95 2.44
C VAL A 270 -12.80 -6.69 3.34
N ASP A 271 -13.49 -5.99 4.24
CA ASP A 271 -14.31 -6.59 5.29
C ASP A 271 -15.46 -7.47 4.76
N LYS A 272 -15.88 -7.22 3.54
CA LYS A 272 -16.87 -8.07 2.85
C LYS A 272 -16.28 -9.36 2.25
N ASN A 273 -14.94 -9.50 2.20
CA ASN A 273 -14.26 -10.66 1.61
C ASN A 273 -14.12 -11.81 2.61
N VAL A 274 -15.25 -12.43 2.97
CA VAL A 274 -15.33 -13.50 3.96
C VAL A 274 -14.40 -14.68 3.64
N ASN A 275 -14.17 -14.97 2.36
CA ASN A 275 -13.30 -16.08 1.96
C ASN A 275 -11.82 -15.80 2.30
N SER A 276 -11.34 -14.60 2.03
CA SER A 276 -9.99 -14.18 2.41
C SER A 276 -9.84 -14.11 3.93
N ILE A 277 -10.82 -13.54 4.64
CA ILE A 277 -10.82 -13.49 6.11
C ILE A 277 -10.67 -14.89 6.70
N ARG A 278 -11.50 -15.86 6.27
CA ARG A 278 -11.42 -17.25 6.74
C ARG A 278 -10.07 -17.89 6.44
N LEU A 279 -9.54 -17.67 5.24
CA LEU A 279 -8.25 -18.18 4.82
C LEU A 279 -7.13 -17.68 5.73
N PHE A 280 -7.00 -16.36 5.88
CA PHE A 280 -5.89 -15.78 6.61
C PHE A 280 -6.00 -15.97 8.13
N ILE A 281 -7.21 -15.99 8.71
CA ILE A 281 -7.43 -16.41 10.12
C ILE A 281 -6.99 -17.86 10.32
N LYS A 282 -7.36 -18.79 9.41
CA LYS A 282 -6.90 -20.18 9.44
C LYS A 282 -5.37 -20.29 9.40
N LEU A 283 -4.70 -19.38 8.69
CA LEU A 283 -3.23 -19.32 8.62
C LEU A 283 -2.58 -18.67 9.86
N GLY A 284 -3.37 -18.17 10.81
CA GLY A 284 -2.86 -17.59 12.06
C GLY A 284 -2.71 -16.08 12.04
N TYR A 285 -3.13 -15.40 10.96
CA TYR A 285 -3.19 -13.94 10.95
C TYR A 285 -4.22 -13.42 11.93
N LYS A 286 -3.91 -12.30 12.59
CA LYS A 286 -4.78 -11.65 13.57
C LYS A 286 -5.15 -10.25 13.07
N PRO A 287 -6.41 -9.83 13.21
CA PRO A 287 -6.83 -8.46 12.91
C PRO A 287 -6.18 -7.49 13.90
N VAL A 288 -5.82 -6.30 13.44
CA VAL A 288 -5.16 -5.25 14.23
C VAL A 288 -6.02 -4.01 14.31
N ALA A 289 -6.42 -3.44 13.16
CA ALA A 289 -7.13 -2.16 13.07
C ALA A 289 -7.91 -2.05 11.76
N GLY A 290 -8.89 -1.16 11.72
CA GLY A 290 -9.54 -0.73 10.49
C GLY A 290 -8.65 0.16 9.64
N SER A 291 -8.88 0.13 8.34
CA SER A 291 -8.12 0.92 7.37
C SER A 291 -8.95 1.17 6.12
N ASN A 292 -9.10 2.42 5.71
CA ASN A 292 -10.07 2.83 4.72
C ASN A 292 -9.41 3.46 3.49
N TRP A 293 -10.03 3.25 2.31
CA TRP A 293 -9.70 3.94 1.06
C TRP A 293 -10.86 4.81 0.63
N ILE A 294 -10.65 6.12 0.61
CA ILE A 294 -11.68 7.12 0.35
C ILE A 294 -11.27 7.98 -0.85
N ARG A 295 -12.06 8.02 -1.89
CA ARG A 295 -11.88 8.97 -2.99
C ARG A 295 -12.57 10.29 -2.66
N ALA A 296 -11.85 11.39 -2.77
CA ALA A 296 -12.44 12.72 -2.72
C ALA A 296 -13.06 13.05 -4.09
N ARG A 297 -14.34 13.41 -4.10
CA ARG A 297 -15.03 13.92 -5.30
C ARG A 297 -15.54 15.33 -5.05
N LYS A 298 -15.32 16.24 -5.99
CA LYS A 298 -15.92 17.57 -5.90
C LYS A 298 -17.45 17.48 -5.89
N THR A 299 -18.08 18.26 -5.02
CA THR A 299 -19.54 18.45 -5.07
C THR A 299 -19.91 19.22 -6.32
N SER A 300 -20.95 18.80 -7.03
CA SER A 300 -21.41 19.37 -8.30
C SER A 300 -22.00 20.79 -8.19
N ASP A 301 -22.04 21.40 -7.02
CA ASP A 301 -22.62 22.73 -6.79
C ASP A 301 -21.69 23.91 -7.14
N SER A 302 -20.52 23.66 -7.74
CA SER A 302 -19.62 24.71 -8.23
C SER A 302 -19.74 24.99 -9.74
N LEU A 303 -20.85 24.58 -10.37
CA LEU A 303 -21.18 24.85 -11.77
C LEU A 303 -22.46 25.69 -11.90
N ASN A 304 -22.63 26.75 -11.04
CA ASN A 304 -23.58 27.81 -11.25
C ASN A 304 -22.90 29.17 -11.15
#